data_a701da279ef73029210479147f2933fe
#
_entry.id   a701da279ef73029210479147f2933fe
#
_cell.length_a   1.000
_cell.length_b   1.000
_cell.length_c   1.000
_cell.angle_alpha   90.00
_cell.angle_beta   90.00
_cell.angle_gamma   90.00
#
_symmetry.space_group_name_H-M   'P 1'
#
loop_
_entity.id
_entity.type
_entity.pdbx_description
1 polymer ?
#
loop_
_entity_poly.entity_id
_entity_poly.type
_entity_poly.pdbx_seq_one_letter_code
_entity_poly.pdbx_strand_id
1 'polypeptide(L)'
;MKKLILAATILVSALGSHAQEQQTHAIQVGGAAKIDREVESYLIDFTIAAEYGESESKKSFEDLKKNFFTKAKEAGLDERQFKEDKMAYLALQLFREGSLYTFTARSRDELLKAAALANGTVINITASRVKFKPVARDEKSFETAFLNSKEKAAVIAKAINKKLGPVLTVTDLTPLEVSVEESFYFKPIADQYLYLSVSFVIE
;
A
#
# COMPACT_ATOMS: atom_id res chain seq x y z
N MET A 1 -44.73 33.36 46.97
CA MET A 1 -43.66 33.25 45.97
C MET A 1 -42.73 32.03 46.14
N LYS A 2 -42.37 31.61 47.37
CA LYS A 2 -41.46 30.45 47.58
C LYS A 2 -42.04 29.10 47.13
N LYS A 3 -43.37 28.90 47.15
CA LYS A 3 -44.02 27.65 46.74
C LYS A 3 -44.10 27.47 45.22
N LEU A 4 -44.10 28.54 44.44
CA LEU A 4 -44.13 28.52 42.98
C LEU A 4 -42.72 28.16 42.38
N ILE A 5 -41.65 28.55 43.05
CA ILE A 5 -40.27 28.26 42.63
C ILE A 5 -39.98 26.74 42.79
N LEU A 6 -40.51 26.10 43.85
CA LEU A 6 -40.33 24.67 44.12
C LEU A 6 -41.03 23.81 43.06
N ALA A 7 -42.21 24.22 42.58
CA ALA A 7 -42.94 23.49 41.53
C ALA A 7 -42.24 23.58 40.15
N ALA A 8 -41.62 24.72 39.83
CA ALA A 8 -40.90 24.86 38.58
C ALA A 8 -39.62 24.02 38.55
N THR A 9 -38.92 23.87 39.67
CA THR A 9 -37.69 23.09 39.75
C THR A 9 -37.95 21.56 39.58
N ILE A 10 -39.08 21.06 40.06
CA ILE A 10 -39.50 19.66 39.92
C ILE A 10 -39.91 19.36 38.45
N LEU A 11 -40.53 20.34 37.77
CA LEU A 11 -40.94 20.14 36.38
C LEU A 11 -39.73 20.08 35.42
N VAL A 12 -38.66 20.83 35.66
CA VAL A 12 -37.41 20.80 34.84
C VAL A 12 -36.62 19.52 35.05
N SER A 13 -36.62 18.95 36.25
CA SER A 13 -35.95 17.66 36.51
C SER A 13 -36.71 16.46 35.91
N ALA A 14 -38.00 16.54 35.69
CA ALA A 14 -38.78 15.51 35.04
C ALA A 14 -38.60 15.46 33.51
N LEU A 15 -38.23 16.58 32.87
CA LEU A 15 -37.98 16.64 31.46
C LEU A 15 -36.55 16.14 31.09
N GLY A 16 -35.61 16.14 32.05
CA GLY A 16 -34.23 15.68 31.81
C GLY A 16 -34.06 14.17 31.85
N SER A 17 -35.03 13.42 32.32
CA SER A 17 -34.92 11.96 32.53
C SER A 17 -35.31 11.09 31.33
N HIS A 18 -35.74 11.67 30.21
CA HIS A 18 -36.12 10.91 29.01
C HIS A 18 -35.07 10.83 27.92
N ALA A 19 -33.89 11.40 28.15
CA ALA A 19 -32.74 11.28 27.21
C ALA A 19 -31.78 10.17 27.66
N GLN A 20 -32.29 9.04 28.19
CA GLN A 20 -31.47 7.83 28.14
C GLN A 20 -31.49 7.32 26.71
N GLU A 21 -30.41 7.66 25.96
CA GLU A 21 -30.08 6.98 24.72
C GLU A 21 -30.21 5.48 25.01
N GLN A 22 -31.14 4.85 24.33
CA GLN A 22 -31.33 3.40 24.41
C GLN A 22 -30.03 2.78 23.93
N GLN A 23 -29.18 2.33 24.82
CA GLN A 23 -27.88 1.79 24.55
C GLN A 23 -28.07 0.57 23.65
N THR A 24 -27.91 0.81 22.33
CA THR A 24 -28.09 -0.24 21.34
C THR A 24 -26.93 -1.21 21.47
N HIS A 25 -27.19 -2.41 21.96
CA HIS A 25 -26.17 -3.45 22.03
C HIS A 25 -25.80 -3.87 20.62
N ALA A 26 -24.53 -3.81 20.31
CA ALA A 26 -24.01 -4.11 18.98
C ALA A 26 -22.77 -4.99 19.02
N ILE A 27 -22.59 -5.78 17.97
CA ILE A 27 -21.35 -6.50 17.65
C ILE A 27 -20.68 -5.77 16.52
N GLN A 28 -19.40 -5.42 16.68
CA GLN A 28 -18.56 -4.89 15.61
C GLN A 28 -17.56 -5.96 15.16
N VAL A 29 -17.48 -6.18 13.84
CA VAL A 29 -16.62 -7.21 13.24
C VAL A 29 -15.92 -6.67 12.00
N GLY A 30 -14.72 -7.20 11.73
CA GLY A 30 -14.02 -6.96 10.48
C GLY A 30 -14.43 -7.95 9.39
N GLY A 31 -14.76 -7.43 8.21
CA GLY A 31 -14.92 -8.20 6.98
C GLY A 31 -13.76 -7.99 6.06
N ALA A 32 -13.39 -9.01 5.27
CA ALA A 32 -12.31 -8.93 4.31
C ALA A 32 -12.69 -9.65 3.01
N ALA A 33 -12.32 -9.06 1.87
CA ALA A 33 -12.35 -9.70 0.58
C ALA A 33 -10.93 -9.69 -0.02
N LYS A 34 -10.47 -10.85 -0.48
CA LYS A 34 -9.21 -10.94 -1.20
C LYS A 34 -9.35 -10.28 -2.55
N ILE A 35 -8.35 -9.48 -2.93
CA ILE A 35 -8.30 -8.78 -4.21
C ILE A 35 -7.11 -9.32 -4.99
N ASP A 36 -7.32 -9.63 -6.25
CA ASP A 36 -6.24 -9.99 -7.17
C ASP A 36 -5.41 -8.74 -7.47
N ARG A 37 -4.12 -8.83 -7.15
CA ARG A 37 -3.18 -7.73 -7.39
C ARG A 37 -2.78 -7.71 -8.85
N GLU A 38 -3.04 -6.59 -9.52
CA GLU A 38 -2.60 -6.37 -10.89
C GLU A 38 -1.30 -5.57 -10.91
N VAL A 39 -0.26 -6.14 -11.53
CA VAL A 39 1.02 -5.47 -11.69
C VAL A 39 0.89 -4.35 -12.72
N GLU A 40 1.27 -3.14 -12.35
CA GLU A 40 1.37 -1.98 -13.25
C GLU A 40 2.72 -1.97 -13.97
N SER A 41 3.81 -2.15 -13.21
CA SER A 41 5.17 -2.13 -13.73
C SER A 41 6.16 -2.78 -12.77
N TYR A 42 7.35 -3.07 -13.27
CA TYR A 42 8.49 -3.49 -12.47
C TYR A 42 9.54 -2.38 -12.49
N LEU A 43 10.20 -2.16 -11.36
CA LEU A 43 11.24 -1.14 -11.23
C LEU A 43 12.54 -1.79 -10.77
N ILE A 44 13.64 -1.32 -11.34
CA ILE A 44 14.98 -1.73 -10.94
C ILE A 44 15.87 -0.50 -10.85
N ASP A 45 16.56 -0.36 -9.75
CA ASP A 45 17.48 0.74 -9.52
C ASP A 45 18.91 0.29 -9.79
N PHE A 46 19.59 1.05 -10.65
CA PHE A 46 21.00 0.87 -10.98
C PHE A 46 21.82 2.01 -10.42
N THR A 47 22.96 1.71 -9.86
CA THR A 47 24.02 2.70 -9.71
C THR A 47 25.02 2.51 -10.86
N ILE A 48 25.34 3.61 -11.53
CA ILE A 48 26.48 3.70 -12.44
C ILE A 48 27.49 4.61 -11.73
N ALA A 49 28.69 4.11 -11.46
CA ALA A 49 29.66 4.86 -10.68
C ALA A 49 31.09 4.54 -11.11
N ALA A 50 31.95 5.55 -11.09
CA ALA A 50 33.36 5.40 -11.43
C ALA A 50 34.05 4.38 -10.51
N GLU A 51 35.11 3.74 -10.99
CA GLU A 51 35.89 2.79 -10.20
C GLU A 51 36.65 3.49 -9.06
N TYR A 52 36.91 2.76 -7.98
CA TYR A 52 37.75 3.23 -6.90
C TYR A 52 39.24 3.20 -7.31
N GLY A 53 40.04 4.06 -6.68
CA GLY A 53 41.48 4.11 -6.84
C GLY A 53 41.94 5.07 -7.95
N GLU A 54 43.21 5.29 -8.07
CA GLU A 54 43.86 6.07 -9.10
C GLU A 54 44.52 5.14 -10.12
N SER A 55 43.95 5.05 -11.31
CA SER A 55 44.50 4.27 -12.44
C SER A 55 44.37 5.10 -13.70
N GLU A 56 45.43 5.18 -14.47
CA GLU A 56 45.45 5.88 -15.78
C GLU A 56 44.49 5.26 -16.82
N SER A 57 44.05 4.00 -16.58
CA SER A 57 43.10 3.29 -17.46
C SER A 57 41.65 3.43 -17.04
N LYS A 58 41.33 4.25 -16.03
CA LYS A 58 39.97 4.46 -15.54
C LYS A 58 39.08 5.09 -16.58
N LYS A 59 37.90 4.50 -16.75
CA LYS A 59 36.83 5.14 -17.52
C LYS A 59 36.19 6.23 -16.70
N SER A 60 35.96 7.39 -17.31
CA SER A 60 35.18 8.46 -16.71
C SER A 60 33.75 8.00 -16.47
N PHE A 61 33.03 8.66 -15.52
CA PHE A 61 31.59 8.40 -15.32
C PHE A 61 30.81 8.56 -16.63
N GLU A 62 31.10 9.56 -17.43
CA GLU A 62 30.41 9.80 -18.72
C GLU A 62 30.67 8.67 -19.73
N ASP A 63 31.87 8.08 -19.76
CA ASP A 63 32.15 6.92 -20.62
C ASP A 63 31.41 5.68 -20.18
N LEU A 64 31.31 5.45 -18.85
CA LEU A 64 30.55 4.35 -18.27
C LEU A 64 29.06 4.49 -18.56
N LYS A 65 28.53 5.69 -18.38
CA LYS A 65 27.15 6.04 -18.71
C LYS A 65 26.83 5.80 -20.17
N LYS A 66 27.66 6.34 -21.08
CA LYS A 66 27.50 6.13 -22.51
C LYS A 66 27.52 4.66 -22.90
N ASN A 67 28.45 3.90 -22.34
CA ASN A 67 28.55 2.45 -22.60
C ASN A 67 27.32 1.70 -22.07
N PHE A 68 26.82 2.06 -20.88
CA PHE A 68 25.61 1.49 -20.31
C PHE A 68 24.41 1.69 -21.24
N PHE A 69 24.15 2.93 -21.69
CA PHE A 69 23.02 3.22 -22.58
C PHE A 69 23.18 2.61 -23.98
N THR A 70 24.41 2.47 -24.47
CA THR A 70 24.68 1.72 -25.72
C THR A 70 24.23 0.25 -25.55
N LYS A 71 24.64 -0.42 -24.46
CA LYS A 71 24.25 -1.79 -24.18
C LYS A 71 22.74 -1.94 -23.93
N ALA A 72 22.13 -0.98 -23.23
CA ALA A 72 20.68 -0.95 -23.02
C ALA A 72 19.93 -0.92 -24.36
N LYS A 73 20.36 -0.06 -25.29
CA LYS A 73 19.82 0.02 -26.65
C LYS A 73 20.02 -1.28 -27.44
N GLU A 74 21.18 -1.91 -27.36
CA GLU A 74 21.47 -3.21 -27.99
C GLU A 74 20.57 -4.33 -27.43
N ALA A 75 20.23 -4.26 -26.14
CA ALA A 75 19.27 -5.17 -25.51
C ALA A 75 17.80 -4.85 -25.87
N GLY A 76 17.54 -3.81 -26.65
CA GLY A 76 16.21 -3.38 -27.05
C GLY A 76 15.45 -2.60 -25.97
N LEU A 77 16.17 -1.99 -25.01
CA LEU A 77 15.59 -1.15 -23.97
C LEU A 77 15.61 0.32 -24.40
N ASP A 78 14.53 1.04 -24.07
CA ASP A 78 14.41 2.47 -24.38
C ASP A 78 15.04 3.30 -23.27
N GLU A 79 15.96 4.19 -23.64
CA GLU A 79 16.64 5.09 -22.70
C GLU A 79 15.65 5.95 -21.89
N ARG A 80 14.49 6.28 -22.45
CA ARG A 80 13.43 7.05 -21.78
C ARG A 80 12.81 6.31 -20.60
N GLN A 81 13.00 5.00 -20.47
CA GLN A 81 12.54 4.20 -19.33
C GLN A 81 13.50 4.30 -18.13
N PHE A 82 14.67 4.91 -18.32
CA PHE A 82 15.64 5.15 -17.24
C PHE A 82 15.54 6.57 -16.73
N LYS A 83 15.14 6.72 -15.48
CA LYS A 83 15.06 8.01 -14.80
C LYS A 83 16.28 8.21 -13.92
N GLU A 84 17.09 9.24 -14.19
CA GLU A 84 18.23 9.59 -13.36
C GLU A 84 17.80 10.27 -12.05
N ASP A 85 18.41 9.89 -10.92
CA ASP A 85 18.25 10.51 -9.61
C ASP A 85 19.61 10.67 -8.91
N LYS A 86 20.22 11.83 -9.10
CA LYS A 86 21.51 12.17 -8.46
C LYS A 86 21.40 12.35 -6.94
N MET A 87 20.24 12.82 -6.46
CA MET A 87 20.03 13.00 -5.02
C MET A 87 19.94 11.66 -4.30
N ALA A 88 19.21 10.69 -4.88
CA ALA A 88 19.18 9.33 -4.35
C ALA A 88 20.57 8.68 -4.38
N TYR A 89 21.37 8.95 -5.41
CA TYR A 89 22.76 8.47 -5.48
C TYR A 89 23.62 9.02 -4.33
N LEU A 90 23.53 10.32 -4.04
CA LEU A 90 24.26 10.94 -2.93
C LEU A 90 23.89 10.33 -1.58
N ALA A 91 22.61 9.97 -1.39
CA ALA A 91 22.15 9.31 -0.17
C ALA A 91 22.78 7.92 0.07
N LEU A 92 23.29 7.27 -0.99
CA LEU A 92 24.03 6.00 -0.87
C LEU A 92 25.44 6.16 -0.31
N GLN A 93 25.96 7.39 -0.20
CA GLN A 93 27.28 7.72 0.36
C GLN A 93 28.46 6.95 -0.28
N LEU A 94 28.39 6.72 -1.58
CA LEU A 94 29.40 5.94 -2.29
C LEU A 94 30.75 6.67 -2.50
N PHE A 95 30.80 7.98 -2.20
CA PHE A 95 31.99 8.83 -2.24
C PHE A 95 32.81 8.76 -3.55
N ARG A 96 32.13 8.54 -4.66
CA ARG A 96 32.69 8.48 -6.02
C ARG A 96 31.72 9.09 -7.00
N GLU A 97 32.25 9.54 -8.13
CA GLU A 97 31.41 10.10 -9.19
C GLU A 97 30.46 9.03 -9.74
N GLY A 98 29.17 9.37 -9.87
CA GLY A 98 28.16 8.44 -10.31
C GLY A 98 26.76 9.00 -10.28
N SER A 99 25.80 8.16 -10.63
CA SER A 99 24.37 8.45 -10.54
C SER A 99 23.55 7.17 -10.32
N LEU A 100 22.34 7.35 -9.80
CA LEU A 100 21.33 6.29 -9.69
C LEU A 100 20.33 6.45 -10.84
N TYR A 101 19.94 5.34 -11.45
CA TYR A 101 18.95 5.27 -12.51
C TYR A 101 17.87 4.27 -12.12
N THR A 102 16.61 4.69 -12.10
CA THR A 102 15.47 3.80 -11.97
C THR A 102 14.96 3.44 -13.37
N PHE A 103 15.01 2.18 -13.73
CA PHE A 103 14.41 1.64 -14.94
C PHE A 103 13.00 1.13 -14.64
N THR A 104 12.03 1.51 -15.48
CA THR A 104 10.65 1.05 -15.38
C THR A 104 10.35 0.08 -16.52
N ALA A 105 10.22 -1.21 -16.17
CA ALA A 105 9.88 -2.28 -17.08
C ALA A 105 8.37 -2.55 -17.11
N ARG A 106 7.83 -2.83 -18.30
CA ARG A 106 6.42 -3.21 -18.50
C ARG A 106 6.19 -4.71 -18.38
N SER A 107 7.25 -5.49 -18.45
CA SER A 107 7.21 -6.95 -18.36
C SER A 107 8.39 -7.49 -17.58
N ARG A 108 8.28 -8.74 -17.13
CA ARG A 108 9.40 -9.46 -16.51
C ARG A 108 10.57 -9.66 -17.46
N ASP A 109 10.31 -9.85 -18.74
CA ASP A 109 11.36 -10.03 -19.76
C ASP A 109 12.18 -8.75 -19.93
N GLU A 110 11.53 -7.59 -19.98
CA GLU A 110 12.24 -6.30 -19.97
C GLU A 110 13.08 -6.11 -18.70
N LEU A 111 12.52 -6.47 -17.53
CA LEU A 111 13.23 -6.40 -16.26
C LEU A 111 14.49 -7.28 -16.28
N LEU A 112 14.39 -8.53 -16.77
CA LEU A 112 15.52 -9.45 -16.85
C LEU A 112 16.60 -8.95 -17.83
N LYS A 113 16.21 -8.39 -18.98
CA LYS A 113 17.14 -7.76 -19.92
C LYS A 113 17.88 -6.59 -19.27
N ALA A 114 17.16 -5.72 -18.54
CA ALA A 114 17.77 -4.63 -17.82
C ALA A 114 18.72 -5.13 -16.71
N ALA A 115 18.30 -6.12 -15.91
CA ALA A 115 19.12 -6.69 -14.86
C ALA A 115 20.45 -7.27 -15.38
N ALA A 116 20.46 -7.82 -16.61
CA ALA A 116 21.67 -8.34 -17.26
C ALA A 116 22.70 -7.26 -17.62
N LEU A 117 22.34 -5.97 -17.57
CA LEU A 117 23.30 -4.87 -17.79
C LEU A 117 24.22 -4.64 -16.58
N ALA A 118 23.83 -5.11 -15.39
CA ALA A 118 24.67 -5.02 -14.20
C ALA A 118 25.90 -5.91 -14.31
N ASN A 119 27.04 -5.41 -13.83
CA ASN A 119 28.31 -6.15 -13.87
C ASN A 119 28.93 -6.36 -12.47
N GLY A 120 28.25 -5.89 -11.41
CA GLY A 120 28.69 -6.05 -10.03
C GLY A 120 29.88 -5.18 -9.61
N THR A 121 30.38 -4.32 -10.48
CA THR A 121 31.53 -3.42 -10.19
C THR A 121 31.15 -1.95 -10.32
N VAL A 122 31.02 -1.46 -11.55
CA VAL A 122 30.67 -0.05 -11.85
C VAL A 122 29.17 0.13 -12.12
N ILE A 123 28.46 -0.96 -12.44
CA ILE A 123 27.02 -0.98 -12.66
C ILE A 123 26.42 -2.01 -11.69
N ASN A 124 25.74 -1.52 -10.67
CA ASN A 124 25.17 -2.38 -9.62
C ASN A 124 23.66 -2.18 -9.50
N ILE A 125 22.95 -3.27 -9.22
CA ILE A 125 21.55 -3.22 -8.84
C ILE A 125 21.46 -2.94 -7.34
N THR A 126 20.76 -1.88 -6.97
CA THR A 126 20.58 -1.47 -5.56
C THR A 126 19.19 -1.82 -5.02
N ALA A 127 18.18 -1.84 -5.89
CA ALA A 127 16.84 -2.24 -5.50
C ALA A 127 16.07 -2.83 -6.69
N SER A 128 15.07 -3.64 -6.37
CA SER A 128 14.12 -4.18 -7.33
C SER A 128 12.74 -4.18 -6.68
N ARG A 129 11.76 -3.57 -7.37
CA ARG A 129 10.41 -3.36 -6.85
C ARG A 129 9.37 -3.75 -7.90
N VAL A 130 8.18 -4.08 -7.42
CA VAL A 130 6.99 -4.23 -8.25
C VAL A 130 6.01 -3.15 -7.86
N LYS A 131 5.44 -2.48 -8.84
CA LYS A 131 4.39 -1.49 -8.66
C LYS A 131 3.06 -2.10 -9.06
N PHE A 132 2.09 -2.02 -8.17
CA PHE A 132 0.74 -2.53 -8.39
C PHE A 132 -0.21 -1.41 -8.75
N LYS A 133 -1.21 -1.73 -9.56
CA LYS A 133 -2.36 -0.85 -9.78
C LYS A 133 -3.08 -0.59 -8.46
N PRO A 134 -3.78 0.56 -8.34
CA PRO A 134 -4.64 0.82 -7.19
C PRO A 134 -5.67 -0.30 -7.00
N VAL A 135 -6.03 -0.56 -5.75
CA VAL A 135 -7.05 -1.56 -5.40
C VAL A 135 -8.37 -1.22 -6.09
N ALA A 136 -8.91 -2.17 -6.83
CA ALA A 136 -10.25 -2.04 -7.38
C ALA A 136 -11.28 -2.06 -6.23
N ARG A 137 -12.13 -1.01 -6.18
CA ARG A 137 -13.23 -0.87 -5.21
C ARG A 137 -14.54 -1.15 -5.95
N ASP A 138 -14.70 -2.39 -6.37
CA ASP A 138 -15.90 -2.84 -7.08
C ASP A 138 -16.97 -3.38 -6.12
N GLU A 139 -18.21 -3.42 -6.58
CA GLU A 139 -19.38 -3.88 -5.82
C GLU A 139 -19.19 -5.31 -5.29
N LYS A 140 -18.62 -6.20 -6.10
CA LYS A 140 -18.40 -7.60 -5.75
C LYS A 140 -17.43 -7.76 -4.57
N SER A 141 -16.36 -6.98 -4.56
CA SER A 141 -15.38 -6.98 -3.46
C SER A 141 -16.00 -6.47 -2.16
N PHE A 142 -16.81 -5.40 -2.23
CA PHE A 142 -17.55 -4.91 -1.07
C PHE A 142 -18.57 -5.92 -0.57
N GLU A 143 -19.35 -6.54 -1.45
CA GLU A 143 -20.32 -7.58 -1.10
C GLU A 143 -19.63 -8.77 -0.40
N THR A 144 -18.52 -9.25 -0.97
CA THR A 144 -17.75 -10.35 -0.39
C THR A 144 -17.24 -10.02 1.02
N ALA A 145 -16.67 -8.82 1.21
CA ALA A 145 -16.20 -8.38 2.53
C ALA A 145 -17.35 -8.23 3.52
N PHE A 146 -18.49 -7.70 3.08
CA PHE A 146 -19.70 -7.57 3.90
C PHE A 146 -20.25 -8.93 4.31
N LEU A 147 -20.40 -9.89 3.42
CA LEU A 147 -20.86 -11.24 3.72
C LEU A 147 -19.93 -11.92 4.71
N ASN A 148 -18.62 -11.79 4.54
CA ASN A 148 -17.63 -12.30 5.49
C ASN A 148 -17.80 -11.70 6.90
N SER A 149 -18.09 -10.40 7.01
CA SER A 149 -18.39 -9.77 8.30
C SER A 149 -19.69 -10.30 8.93
N LYS A 150 -20.74 -10.45 8.13
CA LYS A 150 -22.05 -10.96 8.58
C LYS A 150 -21.96 -12.39 9.12
N GLU A 151 -21.22 -13.26 8.45
CA GLU A 151 -20.96 -14.64 8.93
C GLU A 151 -20.24 -14.64 10.27
N LYS A 152 -19.18 -13.84 10.43
CA LYS A 152 -18.48 -13.70 11.72
C LYS A 152 -19.39 -13.19 12.82
N ALA A 153 -20.19 -12.16 12.55
CA ALA A 153 -21.13 -11.60 13.51
C ALA A 153 -22.18 -12.61 13.94
N ALA A 154 -22.69 -13.43 13.00
CA ALA A 154 -23.67 -14.48 13.31
C ALA A 154 -23.07 -15.56 14.25
N VAL A 155 -21.82 -15.95 14.02
CA VAL A 155 -21.13 -16.91 14.89
C VAL A 155 -20.97 -16.35 16.31
N ILE A 156 -20.56 -15.08 16.43
CA ILE A 156 -20.39 -14.41 17.72
C ILE A 156 -21.74 -14.26 18.44
N ALA A 157 -22.77 -13.78 17.74
CA ALA A 157 -24.10 -13.63 18.31
C ALA A 157 -24.62 -14.98 18.88
N LYS A 158 -24.49 -16.07 18.14
CA LYS A 158 -24.83 -17.43 18.58
C LYS A 158 -24.02 -17.84 19.80
N ALA A 159 -22.73 -17.56 19.85
CA ALA A 159 -21.87 -17.94 20.99
C ALA A 159 -22.27 -17.25 22.31
N ILE A 160 -22.86 -16.05 22.24
CA ILE A 160 -23.34 -15.28 23.38
C ILE A 160 -24.86 -15.43 23.61
N ASN A 161 -25.51 -16.42 22.97
CA ASN A 161 -26.94 -16.67 23.02
C ASN A 161 -27.81 -15.47 22.62
N LYS A 162 -27.39 -14.74 21.59
CA LYS A 162 -28.10 -13.60 21.02
C LYS A 162 -28.44 -13.84 19.54
N LYS A 163 -29.40 -13.08 19.04
CA LYS A 163 -29.72 -13.05 17.60
C LYS A 163 -29.04 -11.88 16.94
N LEU A 164 -28.55 -12.09 15.70
CA LEU A 164 -28.01 -11.04 14.88
C LEU A 164 -29.17 -10.23 14.29
N GLY A 165 -29.18 -8.94 14.57
CA GLY A 165 -30.14 -7.97 14.06
C GLY A 165 -29.62 -7.21 12.82
N PRO A 166 -30.21 -6.06 12.50
CA PRO A 166 -29.86 -5.26 11.35
C PRO A 166 -28.46 -4.64 11.46
N VAL A 167 -27.92 -4.20 10.32
CA VAL A 167 -26.67 -3.42 10.23
C VAL A 167 -26.91 -2.03 10.81
N LEU A 168 -25.99 -1.57 11.65
CA LEU A 168 -25.95 -0.20 12.19
C LEU A 168 -25.01 0.69 11.37
N THR A 169 -23.77 0.22 11.15
CA THR A 169 -22.74 0.99 10.45
C THR A 169 -21.90 0.09 9.57
N VAL A 170 -21.45 0.65 8.45
CA VAL A 170 -20.44 0.05 7.58
C VAL A 170 -19.37 1.10 7.32
N THR A 171 -18.11 0.78 7.58
CA THR A 171 -16.97 1.66 7.35
C THR A 171 -15.94 0.93 6.50
N ASP A 172 -15.53 1.55 5.39
CA ASP A 172 -14.40 1.07 4.59
C ASP A 172 -13.08 1.43 5.28
N LEU A 173 -12.32 0.43 5.67
CA LEU A 173 -11.01 0.55 6.30
C LEU A 173 -9.86 0.31 5.31
N THR A 174 -10.19 0.09 4.03
CA THR A 174 -9.17 -0.14 3.02
C THR A 174 -8.34 1.13 2.82
N PRO A 175 -7.00 1.08 2.91
CA PRO A 175 -6.16 2.23 2.70
C PRO A 175 -6.42 2.92 1.36
N LEU A 176 -6.41 4.26 1.36
CA LEU A 176 -6.55 5.09 0.16
C LEU A 176 -5.20 5.19 -0.58
N GLU A 177 -4.62 4.08 -0.95
CA GLU A 177 -3.37 4.08 -1.70
C GLU A 177 -3.64 4.19 -3.19
N VAL A 178 -2.90 5.09 -3.85
CA VAL A 178 -3.00 5.28 -5.30
C VAL A 178 -2.31 4.14 -6.04
N SER A 179 -1.16 3.70 -5.54
CA SER A 179 -0.41 2.54 -6.01
C SER A 179 0.56 2.09 -4.94
N VAL A 180 0.90 0.81 -4.93
CA VAL A 180 1.82 0.25 -3.93
C VAL A 180 3.07 -0.25 -4.63
N GLU A 181 4.24 0.20 -4.17
CA GLU A 181 5.54 -0.33 -4.58
C GLU A 181 6.07 -1.25 -3.48
N GLU A 182 6.43 -2.47 -3.87
CA GLU A 182 6.99 -3.45 -2.94
C GLU A 182 8.29 -4.04 -3.49
N SER A 183 9.29 -4.17 -2.62
CA SER A 183 10.47 -4.97 -2.92
C SER A 183 10.06 -6.44 -3.02
N PHE A 184 10.37 -7.11 -4.14
CA PHE A 184 9.99 -8.51 -4.34
C PHE A 184 11.13 -9.49 -4.06
N TYR A 185 12.21 -9.05 -3.42
CA TYR A 185 13.25 -9.95 -2.96
C TYR A 185 12.74 -10.84 -1.84
N PHE A 186 12.88 -12.14 -2.00
CA PHE A 186 12.69 -13.16 -0.96
C PHE A 186 11.29 -13.31 -0.37
N LYS A 187 10.28 -12.56 -0.84
CA LYS A 187 8.90 -12.72 -0.38
C LYS A 187 7.98 -12.93 -1.57
N PRO A 188 7.04 -13.90 -1.47
CA PRO A 188 5.91 -13.93 -2.38
C PRO A 188 5.20 -12.58 -2.33
N ILE A 189 4.63 -12.15 -3.45
CA ILE A 189 3.77 -10.97 -3.48
C ILE A 189 2.63 -11.22 -2.49
N ALA A 190 2.55 -10.38 -1.44
CA ALA A 190 1.52 -10.50 -0.43
C ALA A 190 0.13 -10.30 -1.04
N ASP A 191 -0.84 -11.08 -0.58
CA ASP A 191 -2.24 -10.87 -0.95
C ASP A 191 -2.71 -9.49 -0.50
N GLN A 192 -3.54 -8.86 -1.29
CA GLN A 192 -4.18 -7.59 -0.96
C GLN A 192 -5.64 -7.84 -0.62
N TYR A 193 -6.16 -7.07 0.33
CA TYR A 193 -7.53 -7.23 0.81
C TYR A 193 -8.24 -5.88 0.88
N LEU A 194 -9.53 -5.89 0.54
CA LEU A 194 -10.46 -4.85 0.91
C LEU A 194 -10.97 -5.16 2.33
N TYR A 195 -10.99 -4.17 3.20
CA TYR A 195 -11.39 -4.32 4.60
C TYR A 195 -12.60 -3.46 4.93
N LEU A 196 -13.57 -4.06 5.59
CA LEU A 196 -14.72 -3.36 6.17
C LEU A 196 -14.74 -3.53 7.67
N SER A 197 -15.21 -2.51 8.39
CA SER A 197 -15.71 -2.63 9.75
C SER A 197 -17.23 -2.51 9.72
N VAL A 198 -17.93 -3.52 10.25
CA VAL A 198 -19.39 -3.57 10.22
C VAL A 198 -19.92 -3.79 11.62
N SER A 199 -20.88 -2.97 12.03
CA SER A 199 -21.60 -3.11 13.30
C SER A 199 -23.01 -3.61 13.05
N PHE A 200 -23.44 -4.60 13.84
CA PHE A 200 -24.76 -5.20 13.80
C PHE A 200 -25.42 -5.08 15.17
N VAL A 201 -26.72 -4.84 15.19
CA VAL A 201 -27.54 -4.95 16.42
C VAL A 201 -27.52 -6.40 16.89
N ILE A 202 -27.58 -6.61 18.20
CA ILE A 202 -27.85 -7.92 18.82
C ILE A 202 -29.12 -7.87 19.67
N GLU A 203 -29.97 -8.88 19.53
CA GLU A 203 -31.26 -9.04 20.20
C GLU A 203 -31.26 -10.23 21.17
#